data_4fc57115ac5d5bec0e2d5392035d3c96
#
_entry.id   4fc57115ac5d5bec0e2d5392035d3c96
#
_cell.length_a   1.000
_cell.length_b   1.000
_cell.length_c   1.000
_cell.angle_alpha   90.00
_cell.angle_beta   90.00
_cell.angle_gamma   90.00
#
_symmetry.space_group_name_H-M   'P 1'
#
loop_
_entity.id
_entity.type
_entity.pdbx_description
1 polymer ?
#
loop_
_entity_poly.entity_id
_entity_poly.type
_entity_poly.pdbx_seq_one_letter_code
_entity_poly.pdbx_strand_id
1 'polypeptide(L)'
;MTSQRMLGMLRQSRLTRRQLIIFALVSAGINGIITASVGAWLGQTYAKYQARKDSIETLVHLVYERRTRAGMVASSLRRGADLEEVKFRKRAYDEAYVDWNKSIMQNIFAIREVTGEYFLSKLEGHFQDGLVAAMADVDRCLTKAYDARIAEQDPKAILLQCRMPELHQFVLDCGATFTNEVYKLTKLSFIPFQAQLSEGPARAEERIAKACTRPNEPPAAPPVASAPEVSVVPVTPAAPAVVPEPPSPASNPSATPIPSP
;
A
#
# COMPACT_ATOMS: atom_id res chain seq x y z
N MET A 1 25.88 -49.62 55.27
CA MET A 1 25.43 -50.80 54.53
C MET A 1 24.13 -50.52 53.81
N THR A 2 24.10 -49.64 52.78
CA THR A 2 22.85 -49.31 52.02
C THR A 2 23.09 -48.85 50.57
N SER A 3 24.26 -49.14 50.01
CA SER A 3 24.61 -48.64 48.68
C SER A 3 24.58 -49.68 47.52
N GLN A 4 24.15 -50.93 47.79
CA GLN A 4 24.19 -51.97 46.79
C GLN A 4 22.83 -52.41 46.20
N ARG A 5 21.72 -51.75 46.58
CA ARG A 5 20.39 -52.15 46.07
C ARG A 5 19.85 -51.32 44.90
N MET A 6 20.53 -50.29 44.43
CA MET A 6 20.07 -49.49 43.30
C MET A 6 20.58 -49.91 41.93
N LEU A 7 21.51 -50.86 41.87
CA LEU A 7 22.10 -51.33 40.59
C LEU A 7 21.38 -52.53 39.95
N GLY A 8 20.32 -53.01 40.56
CA GLY A 8 19.60 -54.23 40.11
C GLY A 8 18.42 -54.01 39.18
N MET A 9 18.02 -52.80 38.82
CA MET A 9 16.82 -52.55 38.04
C MET A 9 17.02 -52.14 36.59
N LEU A 10 18.23 -52.10 36.09
CA LEU A 10 18.45 -52.06 34.65
C LEU A 10 18.43 -53.47 34.09
N ARG A 11 17.28 -54.16 34.28
CA ARG A 11 16.96 -55.36 33.53
C ARG A 11 16.95 -54.96 32.07
N GLN A 12 18.07 -55.20 31.37
CA GLN A 12 18.18 -55.08 29.91
C GLN A 12 17.08 -55.97 29.31
N SER A 13 15.91 -55.38 29.10
CA SER A 13 14.88 -55.96 28.25
C SER A 13 15.51 -56.04 26.85
N ARG A 14 16.01 -57.24 26.50
CA ARG A 14 16.46 -57.51 25.14
C ARG A 14 15.27 -57.32 24.22
N LEU A 15 15.18 -56.09 23.66
CA LEU A 15 14.21 -55.77 22.64
C LEU A 15 14.34 -56.78 21.53
N THR A 16 13.26 -57.49 21.21
CA THR A 16 13.26 -58.44 20.10
C THR A 16 13.55 -57.70 18.80
N ARG A 17 14.20 -58.35 17.84
CA ARG A 17 14.53 -57.71 16.54
C ARG A 17 13.30 -57.04 15.89
N ARG A 18 12.09 -57.61 16.08
CA ARG A 18 10.83 -57.00 15.63
C ARG A 18 10.50 -55.71 16.34
N GLN A 19 10.69 -55.60 17.64
CA GLN A 19 10.42 -54.39 18.41
C GLN A 19 11.39 -53.24 18.00
N LEU A 20 12.65 -53.56 17.72
CA LEU A 20 13.63 -52.59 17.22
C LEU A 20 13.24 -52.06 15.85
N ILE A 21 12.79 -52.90 14.93
CA ILE A 21 12.33 -52.48 13.59
C ILE A 21 11.08 -51.62 13.71
N ILE A 22 10.10 -52.00 14.53
CA ILE A 22 8.88 -51.19 14.73
C ILE A 22 9.25 -49.84 15.33
N PHE A 23 10.12 -49.81 16.35
CA PHE A 23 10.55 -48.57 16.97
C PHE A 23 11.29 -47.64 15.99
N ALA A 24 12.17 -48.19 15.15
CA ALA A 24 12.89 -47.45 14.12
C ALA A 24 11.92 -46.87 13.08
N LEU A 25 10.94 -47.65 12.62
CA LEU A 25 9.93 -47.17 11.65
C LEU A 25 9.02 -46.09 12.24
N VAL A 26 8.56 -46.26 13.48
CA VAL A 26 7.74 -45.27 14.18
C VAL A 26 8.54 -43.97 14.40
N SER A 27 9.79 -44.10 14.86
CA SER A 27 10.68 -42.93 15.05
C SER A 27 10.97 -42.21 13.75
N ALA A 28 11.25 -42.93 12.66
CA ALA A 28 11.43 -42.34 11.34
C ALA A 28 10.16 -41.64 10.83
N GLY A 29 8.99 -42.24 11.04
CA GLY A 29 7.70 -41.62 10.68
C GLY A 29 7.42 -40.35 11.46
N ILE A 30 7.61 -40.37 12.79
CA ILE A 30 7.44 -39.18 13.63
C ILE A 30 8.42 -38.05 13.20
N ASN A 31 9.70 -38.36 13.01
CA ASN A 31 10.67 -37.41 12.58
C ASN A 31 10.35 -36.82 11.18
N GLY A 32 9.87 -37.66 10.26
CA GLY A 32 9.41 -37.23 8.94
C GLY A 32 8.25 -36.23 9.02
N ILE A 33 7.23 -36.54 9.85
CA ILE A 33 6.08 -35.65 10.06
C ILE A 33 6.50 -34.34 10.71
N ILE A 34 7.33 -34.36 11.74
CA ILE A 34 7.83 -33.15 12.42
C ILE A 34 8.62 -32.29 11.44
N THR A 35 9.55 -32.89 10.69
CA THR A 35 10.38 -32.17 9.73
C THR A 35 9.53 -31.55 8.63
N ALA A 36 8.59 -32.30 8.07
CA ALA A 36 7.68 -31.80 7.04
C ALA A 36 6.79 -30.65 7.56
N SER A 37 6.25 -30.81 8.78
CA SER A 37 5.39 -29.79 9.40
C SER A 37 6.15 -28.50 9.72
N VAL A 38 7.34 -28.61 10.29
CA VAL A 38 8.22 -27.46 10.58
C VAL A 38 8.67 -26.80 9.28
N GLY A 39 9.05 -27.59 8.27
CA GLY A 39 9.44 -27.06 6.96
C GLY A 39 8.30 -26.32 6.27
N ALA A 40 7.10 -26.88 6.26
CA ALA A 40 5.92 -26.24 5.70
C ALA A 40 5.55 -24.94 6.45
N TRP A 41 5.60 -24.96 7.78
CA TRP A 41 5.34 -23.78 8.61
C TRP A 41 6.36 -22.66 8.37
N LEU A 42 7.65 -23.00 8.34
CA LEU A 42 8.72 -22.05 8.03
C LEU A 42 8.55 -21.46 6.61
N GLY A 43 8.27 -22.32 5.63
CA GLY A 43 8.02 -21.90 4.25
C GLY A 43 6.85 -20.91 4.13
N GLN A 44 5.73 -21.20 4.78
CA GLN A 44 4.57 -20.30 4.84
C GLN A 44 4.91 -18.97 5.53
N THR A 45 5.60 -19.03 6.66
CA THR A 45 5.99 -17.84 7.43
C THR A 45 6.92 -16.95 6.60
N TYR A 46 7.88 -17.55 5.91
CA TYR A 46 8.80 -16.84 5.02
C TYR A 46 8.08 -16.23 3.82
N ALA A 47 7.19 -16.98 3.15
CA ALA A 47 6.41 -16.46 2.04
C ALA A 47 5.53 -15.27 2.44
N LYS A 48 4.88 -15.35 3.61
CA LYS A 48 4.12 -14.22 4.16
C LYS A 48 5.01 -13.01 4.45
N TYR A 49 6.19 -13.22 5.02
CA TYR A 49 7.15 -12.14 5.27
C TYR A 49 7.58 -11.45 3.97
N GLN A 50 7.90 -12.21 2.92
CA GLN A 50 8.26 -11.66 1.62
C GLN A 50 7.11 -10.87 1.00
N ALA A 51 5.91 -11.42 0.95
CA ALA A 51 4.74 -10.72 0.42
C ALA A 51 4.48 -9.38 1.13
N ARG A 52 4.68 -9.34 2.44
CA ARG A 52 4.55 -8.12 3.25
C ARG A 52 5.62 -7.10 2.91
N LYS A 53 6.87 -7.54 2.81
CA LYS A 53 8.00 -6.69 2.42
C LYS A 53 7.76 -6.08 1.04
N ASP A 54 7.36 -6.88 0.07
CA ASP A 54 7.10 -6.45 -1.30
C ASP A 54 5.95 -5.41 -1.36
N SER A 55 4.91 -5.58 -0.54
CA SER A 55 3.81 -4.62 -0.43
C SER A 55 4.27 -3.27 0.13
N ILE A 56 5.16 -3.27 1.13
CA ILE A 56 5.71 -2.03 1.69
C ILE A 56 6.65 -1.36 0.69
N GLU A 57 7.50 -2.11 0.01
CA GLU A 57 8.38 -1.58 -1.04
C GLU A 57 7.56 -0.98 -2.19
N THR A 58 6.47 -1.62 -2.58
CA THR A 58 5.52 -1.08 -3.56
C THR A 58 4.91 0.23 -3.07
N LEU A 59 4.45 0.31 -1.82
CA LEU A 59 3.90 1.54 -1.25
C LEU A 59 4.92 2.67 -1.24
N VAL A 60 6.15 2.39 -0.82
CA VAL A 60 7.26 3.35 -0.85
C VAL A 60 7.46 3.88 -2.26
N HIS A 61 7.56 2.98 -3.25
CA HIS A 61 7.74 3.36 -4.65
C HIS A 61 6.63 4.29 -5.15
N LEU A 62 5.37 3.93 -4.90
CA LEU A 62 4.20 4.70 -5.31
C LEU A 62 4.18 6.11 -4.68
N VAL A 63 4.51 6.24 -3.38
CA VAL A 63 4.59 7.54 -2.69
C VAL A 63 5.67 8.43 -3.34
N TYR A 64 6.88 7.88 -3.49
CA TYR A 64 8.01 8.64 -4.01
C TYR A 64 7.84 9.00 -5.49
N GLU A 65 7.32 8.09 -6.29
CA GLU A 65 7.07 8.31 -7.71
C GLU A 65 6.04 9.43 -7.90
N ARG A 66 4.89 9.31 -7.25
CA ARG A 66 3.83 10.32 -7.35
C ARG A 66 4.33 11.69 -6.88
N ARG A 67 5.04 11.76 -5.74
CA ARG A 67 5.65 13.00 -5.24
C ARG A 67 6.66 13.58 -6.23
N THR A 68 7.53 12.75 -6.78
CA THR A 68 8.57 13.19 -7.74
C THR A 68 7.92 13.78 -9.00
N ARG A 69 6.97 13.07 -9.58
CA ARG A 69 6.24 13.53 -10.77
C ARG A 69 5.44 14.80 -10.48
N ALA A 70 4.81 14.92 -9.30
CA ALA A 70 4.18 16.15 -8.84
C ALA A 70 5.18 17.33 -8.77
N GLY A 71 6.38 17.09 -8.21
CA GLY A 71 7.46 18.06 -8.15
C GLY A 71 7.93 18.52 -9.53
N MET A 72 7.99 17.61 -10.50
CA MET A 72 8.35 17.93 -11.88
C MET A 72 7.31 18.84 -12.55
N VAL A 73 6.00 18.56 -12.36
CA VAL A 73 4.91 19.44 -12.84
C VAL A 73 4.99 20.80 -12.18
N ALA A 74 5.07 20.86 -10.85
CA ALA A 74 5.17 22.13 -10.12
C ALA A 74 6.40 22.95 -10.54
N SER A 75 7.53 22.30 -10.79
CA SER A 75 8.75 22.96 -11.29
C SER A 75 8.56 23.56 -12.69
N SER A 76 7.94 22.81 -13.63
CA SER A 76 7.69 23.33 -14.99
C SER A 76 6.73 24.52 -14.96
N LEU A 77 5.68 24.46 -14.13
CA LEU A 77 4.74 25.58 -13.96
C LEU A 77 5.43 26.83 -13.37
N ARG A 78 6.26 26.65 -12.32
CA ARG A 78 6.97 27.76 -11.67
C ARG A 78 7.96 28.48 -12.58
N ARG A 79 8.70 27.77 -13.43
CA ARG A 79 9.68 28.39 -14.33
C ARG A 79 9.07 28.93 -15.62
N GLY A 80 7.75 28.73 -15.82
CA GLY A 80 7.08 29.20 -17.04
C GLY A 80 7.48 28.37 -18.27
N ALA A 81 7.71 27.05 -18.11
CA ALA A 81 8.05 26.17 -19.22
C ALA A 81 6.99 26.24 -20.33
N ASP A 82 7.38 25.86 -21.56
CA ASP A 82 6.43 25.77 -22.66
C ASP A 82 5.26 24.82 -22.34
N LEU A 83 4.16 25.03 -23.03
CA LEU A 83 2.92 24.31 -22.75
C LEU A 83 3.04 22.80 -23.02
N GLU A 84 3.82 22.41 -24.02
CA GLU A 84 3.99 20.99 -24.37
C GLU A 84 4.81 20.25 -23.30
N GLU A 85 5.84 20.88 -22.75
CA GLU A 85 6.56 20.32 -21.60
C GLU A 85 5.63 20.15 -20.38
N VAL A 86 4.81 21.16 -20.08
CA VAL A 86 3.87 21.11 -18.95
C VAL A 86 2.86 19.98 -19.16
N LYS A 87 2.28 19.86 -20.36
CA LYS A 87 1.34 18.77 -20.70
C LYS A 87 1.99 17.39 -20.59
N PHE A 88 3.23 17.24 -21.09
CA PHE A 88 3.98 15.99 -20.99
C PHE A 88 4.18 15.57 -19.53
N ARG A 89 4.64 16.47 -18.69
CA ARG A 89 4.85 16.21 -17.26
C ARG A 89 3.56 15.95 -16.51
N LYS A 90 2.49 16.69 -16.84
CA LYS A 90 1.16 16.45 -16.24
C LYS A 90 0.64 15.06 -16.58
N ARG A 91 0.78 14.61 -17.81
CA ARG A 91 0.39 13.23 -18.23
C ARG A 91 1.14 12.17 -17.43
N ALA A 92 2.46 12.31 -17.31
CA ALA A 92 3.25 11.39 -16.50
C ALA A 92 2.81 11.39 -15.02
N TYR A 93 2.43 12.55 -14.48
CA TYR A 93 1.87 12.62 -13.13
C TYR A 93 0.51 11.93 -13.02
N ASP A 94 -0.37 12.09 -14.01
CA ASP A 94 -1.69 11.45 -14.02
C ASP A 94 -1.59 9.91 -14.09
N GLU A 95 -0.59 9.37 -14.78
CA GLU A 95 -0.26 7.95 -14.75
C GLU A 95 0.08 7.48 -13.32
N ALA A 96 0.98 8.18 -12.63
CA ALA A 96 1.32 7.85 -11.25
C ALA A 96 0.13 8.01 -10.28
N TYR A 97 -0.76 8.98 -10.53
CA TYR A 97 -2.02 9.11 -9.79
C TYR A 97 -2.92 7.88 -9.96
N VAL A 98 -3.08 7.40 -11.19
CA VAL A 98 -3.88 6.21 -11.47
C VAL A 98 -3.28 4.97 -10.82
N ASP A 99 -1.96 4.79 -10.93
CA ASP A 99 -1.26 3.64 -10.34
C ASP A 99 -1.34 3.63 -8.82
N TRP A 100 -1.21 4.80 -8.20
CA TRP A 100 -1.46 4.97 -6.77
C TRP A 100 -2.87 4.52 -6.38
N ASN A 101 -3.91 5.02 -7.06
CA ASN A 101 -5.30 4.70 -6.70
C ASN A 101 -5.66 3.23 -6.93
N LYS A 102 -5.09 2.58 -7.94
CA LYS A 102 -5.27 1.14 -8.17
C LYS A 102 -4.63 0.29 -7.07
N SER A 103 -3.47 0.68 -6.60
CA SER A 103 -2.66 -0.13 -5.71
C SER A 103 -2.90 0.15 -4.22
N ILE A 104 -3.45 1.32 -3.87
CA ILE A 104 -3.57 1.76 -2.48
C ILE A 104 -4.37 0.79 -1.62
N MET A 105 -5.50 0.28 -2.13
CA MET A 105 -6.33 -0.66 -1.38
C MET A 105 -5.62 -1.99 -1.13
N GLN A 106 -4.90 -2.51 -2.13
CA GLN A 106 -4.12 -3.74 -1.98
C GLN A 106 -3.02 -3.57 -0.92
N ASN A 107 -2.35 -2.41 -0.94
CA ASN A 107 -1.29 -2.10 0.04
C ASN A 107 -1.86 -1.92 1.46
N ILE A 108 -3.03 -1.29 1.61
CA ILE A 108 -3.71 -1.18 2.91
C ILE A 108 -4.07 -2.56 3.45
N PHE A 109 -4.64 -3.46 2.64
CA PHE A 109 -4.94 -4.83 3.06
C PHE A 109 -3.69 -5.61 3.47
N ALA A 110 -2.60 -5.47 2.71
CA ALA A 110 -1.33 -6.10 3.06
C ALA A 110 -0.76 -5.58 4.38
N ILE A 111 -0.85 -4.28 4.62
CA ILE A 111 -0.45 -3.65 5.90
C ILE A 111 -1.34 -4.17 7.04
N ARG A 112 -2.65 -4.30 6.80
CA ARG A 112 -3.61 -4.86 7.75
C ARG A 112 -3.24 -6.28 8.20
N GLU A 113 -2.85 -7.12 7.26
CA GLU A 113 -2.42 -8.49 7.56
C GLU A 113 -1.15 -8.54 8.43
N VAL A 114 -0.29 -7.51 8.32
CA VAL A 114 0.95 -7.39 9.09
C VAL A 114 0.73 -6.90 10.51
N THR A 115 -0.08 -5.87 10.66
CA THR A 115 -0.16 -5.07 11.88
C THR A 115 -1.29 -5.51 12.82
N GLY A 116 -2.25 -6.32 12.32
CA GLY A 116 -3.43 -6.72 13.06
C GLY A 116 -4.49 -5.60 13.16
N GLU A 117 -5.72 -5.96 13.53
CA GLU A 117 -6.86 -5.04 13.49
C GLU A 117 -6.73 -3.84 14.44
N TYR A 118 -6.19 -4.05 15.64
CA TYR A 118 -6.08 -2.97 16.63
C TYR A 118 -5.13 -1.85 16.18
N PHE A 119 -3.99 -2.23 15.64
CA PHE A 119 -2.99 -1.25 15.21
C PHE A 119 -3.42 -0.57 13.91
N LEU A 120 -4.12 -1.29 13.06
CA LEU A 120 -4.56 -0.79 11.79
C LEU A 120 -5.55 0.37 11.94
N SER A 121 -6.56 0.26 12.81
CA SER A 121 -7.57 1.32 12.96
C SER A 121 -6.96 2.68 13.30
N LYS A 122 -5.89 2.69 14.09
CA LYS A 122 -5.16 3.90 14.44
C LYS A 122 -4.22 4.38 13.34
N LEU A 123 -3.48 3.46 12.72
CA LEU A 123 -2.61 3.79 11.59
C LEU A 123 -3.38 4.22 10.35
N GLU A 124 -4.54 3.61 10.11
CA GLU A 124 -5.40 3.96 8.98
C GLU A 124 -5.86 5.41 9.06
N GLY A 125 -6.24 5.91 10.24
CA GLY A 125 -6.55 7.32 10.45
C GLY A 125 -5.37 8.22 10.05
N HIS A 126 -4.18 7.98 10.59
CA HIS A 126 -2.98 8.76 10.24
C HIS A 126 -2.59 8.64 8.77
N PHE A 127 -2.80 7.48 8.15
CA PHE A 127 -2.54 7.28 6.74
C PHE A 127 -3.55 8.04 5.87
N GLN A 128 -4.85 7.92 6.15
CA GLN A 128 -5.92 8.55 5.38
C GLN A 128 -5.93 10.07 5.59
N ASP A 129 -5.98 10.53 6.84
CA ASP A 129 -6.11 11.94 7.18
C ASP A 129 -4.77 12.71 7.02
N GLY A 130 -3.65 12.00 7.16
CA GLY A 130 -2.31 12.57 6.95
C GLY A 130 -1.85 12.47 5.50
N LEU A 131 -1.36 11.29 5.11
CA LEU A 131 -0.67 11.12 3.82
C LEU A 131 -1.60 11.21 2.62
N VAL A 132 -2.72 10.48 2.63
CA VAL A 132 -3.66 10.45 1.48
C VAL A 132 -4.32 11.82 1.29
N ALA A 133 -4.75 12.46 2.37
CA ALA A 133 -5.32 13.80 2.32
C ALA A 133 -4.31 14.85 1.82
N ALA A 134 -3.05 14.78 2.26
CA ALA A 134 -2.00 15.69 1.76
C ALA A 134 -1.73 15.49 0.27
N MET A 135 -1.72 14.23 -0.20
CA MET A 135 -1.58 13.95 -1.63
C MET A 135 -2.78 14.48 -2.44
N ALA A 136 -3.99 14.39 -1.90
CA ALA A 136 -5.18 14.97 -2.54
C ALA A 136 -5.09 16.51 -2.62
N ASP A 137 -4.47 17.16 -1.62
CA ASP A 137 -4.23 18.60 -1.68
C ASP A 137 -3.19 18.96 -2.74
N VAL A 138 -2.12 18.18 -2.88
CA VAL A 138 -1.16 18.32 -3.98
C VAL A 138 -1.86 18.22 -5.33
N ASP A 139 -2.75 17.23 -5.52
CA ASP A 139 -3.52 17.06 -6.76
C ASP A 139 -4.38 18.28 -7.08
N ARG A 140 -5.16 18.73 -6.08
CA ARG A 140 -6.03 19.90 -6.25
C ARG A 140 -5.23 21.15 -6.62
N CYS A 141 -4.10 21.35 -5.97
CA CYS A 141 -3.21 22.46 -6.24
C CYS A 141 -2.62 22.40 -7.65
N LEU A 142 -2.07 21.24 -8.03
CA LEU A 142 -1.48 21.05 -9.36
C LEU A 142 -2.51 21.20 -10.47
N THR A 143 -3.72 20.66 -10.28
CA THR A 143 -4.80 20.78 -11.25
C THR A 143 -5.19 22.26 -11.45
N LYS A 144 -5.43 22.99 -10.35
CA LYS A 144 -5.73 24.44 -10.45
C LYS A 144 -4.62 25.23 -11.13
N ALA A 145 -3.35 24.95 -10.80
CA ALA A 145 -2.22 25.63 -11.41
C ALA A 145 -2.03 25.26 -12.90
N TYR A 146 -2.32 24.02 -13.27
CA TYR A 146 -2.32 23.57 -14.66
C TYR A 146 -3.43 24.24 -15.47
N ASP A 147 -4.66 24.27 -14.94
CA ASP A 147 -5.81 24.92 -15.60
C ASP A 147 -5.56 26.41 -15.80
N ALA A 148 -4.97 27.09 -14.80
CA ALA A 148 -4.56 28.48 -14.94
C ALA A 148 -3.53 28.65 -16.06
N ARG A 149 -2.55 27.75 -16.19
CA ARG A 149 -1.57 27.79 -17.27
C ARG A 149 -2.22 27.60 -18.64
N ILE A 150 -3.22 26.72 -18.76
CA ILE A 150 -4.00 26.55 -20.00
C ILE A 150 -4.79 27.80 -20.34
N ALA A 151 -5.33 28.48 -19.32
CA ALA A 151 -6.06 29.75 -19.46
C ALA A 151 -5.15 30.97 -19.58
N GLU A 152 -3.84 30.78 -19.82
CA GLU A 152 -2.81 31.85 -19.93
C GLU A 152 -2.70 32.73 -18.67
N GLN A 153 -3.15 32.26 -17.51
CA GLN A 153 -3.01 32.91 -16.22
C GLN A 153 -1.71 32.48 -15.53
N ASP A 154 -1.26 33.25 -14.53
CA ASP A 154 -0.02 32.95 -13.80
C ASP A 154 -0.22 31.77 -12.80
N PRO A 155 0.34 30.59 -13.08
CA PRO A 155 0.21 29.43 -12.19
C PRO A 155 1.04 29.59 -10.90
N LYS A 156 2.02 30.50 -10.85
CA LYS A 156 2.91 30.69 -9.69
C LYS A 156 2.14 31.16 -8.47
N ALA A 157 1.20 32.08 -8.66
CA ALA A 157 0.35 32.59 -7.57
C ALA A 157 -0.43 31.44 -6.90
N ILE A 158 -0.99 30.52 -7.68
CA ILE A 158 -1.72 29.36 -7.18
C ILE A 158 -0.80 28.41 -6.41
N LEU A 159 0.39 28.08 -6.96
CA LEU A 159 1.36 27.21 -6.28
C LEU A 159 1.85 27.79 -4.95
N LEU A 160 2.00 29.12 -4.86
CA LEU A 160 2.33 29.80 -3.62
C LEU A 160 1.17 29.77 -2.62
N GLN A 161 -0.05 30.06 -3.07
CA GLN A 161 -1.25 30.01 -2.23
C GLN A 161 -1.48 28.62 -1.63
N CYS A 162 -1.24 27.57 -2.40
CA CYS A 162 -1.33 26.19 -1.90
C CYS A 162 -0.16 25.78 -1.00
N ARG A 163 0.88 26.59 -0.85
CA ARG A 163 2.09 26.22 -0.11
C ARG A 163 2.69 24.92 -0.60
N MET A 164 2.81 24.77 -1.93
CA MET A 164 3.25 23.52 -2.56
C MET A 164 4.58 22.95 -2.03
N PRO A 165 5.62 23.74 -1.71
CA PRO A 165 6.84 23.20 -1.11
C PRO A 165 6.60 22.52 0.23
N GLU A 166 5.79 23.11 1.09
CA GLU A 166 5.45 22.58 2.42
C GLU A 166 4.60 21.31 2.32
N LEU A 167 3.65 21.28 1.39
CA LEU A 167 2.88 20.07 1.10
C LEU A 167 3.77 18.93 0.62
N HIS A 168 4.72 19.20 -0.27
CA HIS A 168 5.67 18.20 -0.75
C HIS A 168 6.58 17.69 0.37
N GLN A 169 7.04 18.57 1.26
CA GLN A 169 7.86 18.18 2.40
C GLN A 169 7.05 17.32 3.38
N PHE A 170 5.81 17.74 3.67
CA PHE A 170 4.92 16.98 4.54
C PHE A 170 4.64 15.57 4.00
N VAL A 171 4.33 15.43 2.70
CA VAL A 171 4.13 14.12 2.05
C VAL A 171 5.38 13.25 2.18
N LEU A 172 6.58 13.85 2.05
CA LEU A 172 7.84 13.12 2.21
C LEU A 172 8.03 12.64 3.65
N ASP A 173 7.88 13.52 4.61
CA ASP A 173 8.16 13.23 6.02
C ASP A 173 7.15 12.23 6.60
N CYS A 174 5.86 12.43 6.32
CA CYS A 174 4.82 11.49 6.71
C CYS A 174 5.00 10.14 6.00
N GLY A 175 5.17 10.13 4.68
CA GLY A 175 5.32 8.90 3.90
C GLY A 175 6.56 8.10 4.31
N ALA A 176 7.71 8.75 4.48
CA ALA A 176 8.95 8.11 4.91
C ALA A 176 8.83 7.55 6.34
N THR A 177 8.25 8.32 7.26
CA THR A 177 8.05 7.86 8.64
C THR A 177 7.08 6.69 8.69
N PHE A 178 5.93 6.81 8.03
CA PHE A 178 4.93 5.75 7.97
C PHE A 178 5.53 4.44 7.43
N THR A 179 6.14 4.47 6.26
CA THR A 179 6.71 3.27 5.63
C THR A 179 7.85 2.66 6.44
N ASN A 180 8.72 3.48 7.03
CA ASN A 180 9.82 3.00 7.87
C ASN A 180 9.33 2.32 9.16
N GLU A 181 8.33 2.90 9.84
CA GLU A 181 7.78 2.32 11.05
C GLU A 181 6.98 1.03 10.75
N VAL A 182 6.18 1.01 9.70
CA VAL A 182 5.49 -0.22 9.25
C VAL A 182 6.50 -1.30 8.87
N TYR A 183 7.59 -0.95 8.18
CA TYR A 183 8.65 -1.91 7.85
C TYR A 183 9.34 -2.49 9.10
N LYS A 184 9.60 -1.67 10.12
CA LYS A 184 10.14 -2.16 11.40
C LYS A 184 9.20 -3.15 12.08
N LEU A 185 7.91 -2.90 12.04
CA LEU A 185 6.89 -3.79 12.60
C LEU A 185 6.83 -5.14 11.88
N THR A 186 7.07 -5.18 10.58
CA THR A 186 7.13 -6.46 9.83
C THR A 186 8.29 -7.34 10.29
N LYS A 187 9.43 -6.75 10.63
CA LYS A 187 10.58 -7.51 11.17
C LYS A 187 10.28 -8.12 12.53
N LEU A 188 9.55 -7.40 13.40
CA LEU A 188 9.18 -7.88 14.73
C LEU A 188 8.16 -9.02 14.67
N SER A 189 7.30 -9.06 13.65
CA SER A 189 6.27 -10.10 13.51
C SER A 189 6.82 -11.48 13.11
N PHE A 190 8.09 -11.58 12.72
CA PHE A 190 8.75 -12.85 12.42
C PHE A 190 9.01 -13.68 13.68
N ILE A 191 9.12 -13.03 14.86
CA ILE A 191 9.32 -13.69 16.14
C ILE A 191 8.02 -13.60 16.95
N PRO A 192 7.21 -14.68 17.05
CA PRO A 192 5.82 -14.61 17.53
C PRO A 192 5.62 -14.10 18.96
N PHE A 193 6.66 -14.06 19.79
CA PHE A 193 6.56 -13.57 21.17
C PHE A 193 7.15 -12.16 21.36
N GLN A 194 7.96 -11.65 20.47
CA GLN A 194 8.60 -10.35 20.62
C GLN A 194 7.67 -9.18 20.35
N ALA A 195 6.68 -9.35 19.48
CA ALA A 195 5.71 -8.30 19.15
C ALA A 195 4.79 -7.94 20.34
N GLN A 196 4.51 -8.90 21.21
CA GLN A 196 3.67 -8.68 22.40
C GLN A 196 4.42 -8.06 23.59
N LEU A 197 5.74 -8.19 23.64
CA LEU A 197 6.60 -7.70 24.73
C LEU A 197 7.27 -6.36 24.43
N SER A 198 7.17 -5.87 23.18
CA SER A 198 7.83 -4.63 22.79
C SER A 198 6.87 -3.44 22.81
N GLU A 199 7.29 -2.33 23.39
CA GLU A 199 6.63 -1.02 23.23
C GLU A 199 6.67 -0.51 21.78
N GLY A 200 7.13 -1.34 20.85
CA GLY A 200 7.35 -1.03 19.45
C GLY A 200 6.12 -0.47 18.73
N PRO A 201 4.92 -1.09 18.83
CA PRO A 201 3.72 -0.59 18.18
C PRO A 201 3.27 0.79 18.67
N ALA A 202 3.25 1.02 19.99
CA ALA A 202 2.85 2.30 20.55
C ALA A 202 3.82 3.43 20.18
N ARG A 203 5.13 3.17 20.22
CA ARG A 203 6.15 4.14 19.77
C ARG A 203 6.10 4.39 18.26
N ALA A 204 5.77 3.38 17.48
CA ALA A 204 5.59 3.54 16.05
C ALA A 204 4.38 4.43 15.73
N GLU A 205 3.25 4.19 16.42
CA GLU A 205 2.04 5.02 16.33
C GLU A 205 2.34 6.47 16.69
N GLU A 206 3.01 6.74 17.81
CA GLU A 206 3.39 8.08 18.24
C GLU A 206 4.25 8.80 17.18
N ARG A 207 5.25 8.12 16.61
CA ARG A 207 6.10 8.72 15.55
C ARG A 207 5.32 9.00 14.29
N ILE A 208 4.44 8.08 13.87
CA ILE A 208 3.59 8.26 12.71
C ILE A 208 2.60 9.41 12.96
N ALA A 209 1.93 9.43 14.10
CA ALA A 209 1.02 10.50 14.48
C ALA A 209 1.73 11.86 14.39
N LYS A 210 2.91 11.99 14.99
CA LYS A 210 3.70 13.23 14.96
C LYS A 210 4.09 13.67 13.54
N ALA A 211 4.51 12.73 12.69
CA ALA A 211 4.94 13.04 11.33
C ALA A 211 3.78 13.31 10.37
N CYS A 212 2.62 12.67 10.61
CA CYS A 212 1.45 12.74 9.73
C CYS A 212 0.34 13.68 10.24
N THR A 213 0.55 14.37 11.37
CA THR A 213 -0.34 15.45 11.81
C THR A 213 0.09 16.74 11.13
N ARG A 214 -0.82 17.35 10.40
CA ARG A 214 -0.54 18.63 9.73
C ARG A 214 -0.31 19.74 10.77
N PRO A 215 0.75 20.53 10.64
CA PRO A 215 0.91 21.70 11.46
C PRO A 215 -0.21 22.68 11.13
N ASN A 216 -1.14 22.89 12.05
CA ASN A 216 -2.23 23.88 12.05
C ASN A 216 -2.69 24.27 10.63
N GLU A 217 -3.61 23.51 10.08
CA GLU A 217 -4.43 24.00 8.97
C GLU A 217 -5.12 25.27 9.49
N PRO A 218 -4.95 26.44 8.85
CA PRO A 218 -5.76 27.59 9.22
C PRO A 218 -7.21 27.14 9.16
N PRO A 219 -8.08 27.53 10.14
CA PRO A 219 -9.44 27.07 10.17
C PRO A 219 -10.04 27.23 8.78
N ALA A 220 -10.64 26.15 8.28
CA ALA A 220 -11.22 26.10 6.94
C ALA A 220 -12.01 27.39 6.75
N ALA A 221 -11.69 28.14 5.68
CA ALA A 221 -12.42 29.38 5.38
C ALA A 221 -13.91 29.04 5.48
N PRO A 222 -14.73 29.83 6.19
CA PRO A 222 -16.13 29.53 6.37
C PRO A 222 -16.72 29.20 5.00
N PRO A 223 -17.59 28.19 4.89
CA PRO A 223 -18.16 27.81 3.61
C PRO A 223 -18.66 29.09 2.97
N VAL A 224 -18.12 29.41 1.81
CA VAL A 224 -18.57 30.55 1.01
C VAL A 224 -20.07 30.36 0.91
N ALA A 225 -20.82 31.30 1.49
CA ALA A 225 -22.27 31.25 1.56
C ALA A 225 -22.77 30.84 0.18
N SER A 226 -23.45 29.72 0.11
CA SER A 226 -23.95 29.11 -1.11
C SER A 226 -24.58 30.22 -1.95
N ALA A 227 -24.07 30.38 -3.17
CA ALA A 227 -24.69 31.27 -4.13
C ALA A 227 -26.18 30.92 -4.18
N PRO A 228 -27.09 31.90 -4.28
CA PRO A 228 -28.51 31.67 -4.22
C PRO A 228 -28.88 30.56 -5.20
N GLU A 229 -29.59 29.59 -4.68
CA GLU A 229 -30.10 28.42 -5.39
C GLU A 229 -30.83 28.89 -6.64
N VAL A 230 -30.23 28.73 -7.79
CA VAL A 230 -30.88 28.98 -9.08
C VAL A 230 -32.01 27.97 -9.16
N SER A 231 -33.25 28.45 -9.00
CA SER A 231 -34.45 27.67 -9.20
C SER A 231 -34.38 26.90 -10.51
N VAL A 232 -34.15 25.61 -10.39
CA VAL A 232 -34.15 24.68 -11.53
C VAL A 232 -35.61 24.60 -11.99
N VAL A 233 -35.92 25.26 -13.10
CA VAL A 233 -37.17 25.08 -13.82
C VAL A 233 -37.24 23.60 -14.23
N PRO A 234 -38.33 22.87 -13.94
CA PRO A 234 -38.43 21.48 -14.31
C PRO A 234 -38.40 21.33 -15.84
N VAL A 235 -37.28 20.76 -16.34
CA VAL A 235 -37.20 20.40 -17.75
C VAL A 235 -38.03 19.14 -17.96
N THR A 236 -39.12 19.29 -18.74
CA THR A 236 -39.95 18.17 -19.22
C THR A 236 -39.05 17.16 -19.94
N PRO A 237 -39.11 15.86 -19.61
CA PRO A 237 -38.28 14.87 -20.27
C PRO A 237 -38.65 14.78 -21.75
N ALA A 238 -37.67 15.08 -22.62
CA ALA A 238 -37.77 14.86 -24.05
C ALA A 238 -37.80 13.33 -24.29
N ALA A 239 -38.65 12.91 -25.22
CA ALA A 239 -38.80 11.52 -25.63
C ALA A 239 -37.45 10.89 -26.03
N PRO A 240 -37.24 9.58 -25.76
CA PRO A 240 -35.98 8.91 -26.05
C PRO A 240 -35.70 8.91 -27.57
N ALA A 241 -34.58 9.47 -27.98
CA ALA A 241 -34.06 9.39 -29.31
C ALA A 241 -33.74 7.92 -29.64
N VAL A 242 -34.28 7.43 -30.74
CA VAL A 242 -34.00 6.10 -31.29
C VAL A 242 -32.51 6.04 -31.64
N VAL A 243 -31.77 5.22 -30.89
CA VAL A 243 -30.36 4.91 -31.20
C VAL A 243 -30.32 4.01 -32.43
N PRO A 244 -29.64 4.37 -33.51
CA PRO A 244 -29.46 3.48 -34.65
C PRO A 244 -28.60 2.27 -34.24
N GLU A 245 -29.06 1.10 -34.64
CA GLU A 245 -28.43 -0.21 -34.43
C GLU A 245 -27.02 -0.25 -35.07
N PRO A 246 -25.98 -0.72 -34.39
CA PRO A 246 -24.65 -0.81 -34.99
C PRO A 246 -24.62 -1.89 -36.08
N PRO A 247 -23.87 -1.68 -37.18
CA PRO A 247 -23.77 -2.65 -38.27
C PRO A 247 -23.12 -3.96 -37.79
N SER A 248 -23.69 -5.08 -38.16
CA SER A 248 -23.17 -6.43 -37.93
C SER A 248 -21.71 -6.59 -38.41
N PRO A 249 -20.86 -7.26 -37.61
CA PRO A 249 -19.47 -7.50 -38.01
C PRO A 249 -19.39 -8.40 -39.24
N ALA A 250 -18.69 -7.92 -40.26
CA ALA A 250 -18.40 -8.66 -41.49
C ALA A 250 -17.57 -9.91 -41.16
N SER A 251 -17.98 -11.03 -41.74
CA SER A 251 -17.33 -12.34 -41.63
C SER A 251 -15.88 -12.28 -42.14
N ASN A 252 -14.92 -12.62 -41.24
CA ASN A 252 -13.51 -12.76 -41.61
C ASN A 252 -13.31 -13.96 -42.55
N PRO A 253 -12.58 -13.82 -43.66
CA PRO A 253 -12.18 -14.95 -44.49
C PRO A 253 -11.08 -15.79 -43.83
N SER A 254 -11.22 -17.09 -43.96
CA SER A 254 -10.37 -18.18 -43.47
C SER A 254 -8.88 -17.92 -43.54
N ALA A 255 -8.20 -18.14 -42.45
CA ALA A 255 -6.74 -18.18 -42.34
C ALA A 255 -6.21 -19.48 -43.03
N THR A 256 -5.29 -19.32 -43.93
CA THR A 256 -4.51 -20.37 -44.61
C THR A 256 -3.50 -20.98 -43.64
N PRO A 257 -3.32 -22.31 -43.54
CA PRO A 257 -2.33 -22.90 -42.63
C PRO A 257 -0.89 -22.73 -43.14
N ILE A 258 0.00 -22.30 -42.28
CA ILE A 258 1.43 -22.20 -42.49
C ILE A 258 2.05 -23.60 -42.34
N PRO A 259 2.91 -24.11 -43.26
CA PRO A 259 3.61 -25.36 -43.09
C PRO A 259 4.78 -25.20 -42.11
N SER A 260 4.88 -26.15 -41.19
CA SER A 260 6.03 -26.29 -40.24
C SER A 260 7.26 -26.85 -40.93
N PRO A 261 8.48 -26.47 -40.45
CA PRO A 261 9.73 -27.06 -40.93
C PRO A 261 9.99 -28.46 -40.35
#